data_d421c175617481a237723bc9cc9a0a29
#
_entry.id   d421c175617481a237723bc9cc9a0a29
#
_cell.length_a   1.000
_cell.length_b   1.000
_cell.length_c   1.000
_cell.angle_alpha   90.00
_cell.angle_beta   90.00
_cell.angle_gamma   90.00
#
_symmetry.space_group_name_H-M   'P 1'
#
loop_
_entity.id
_entity.type
_entity.pdbx_description
1 polymer ?
#
loop_
_entity_poly.entity_id
_entity_poly.type
_entity_poly.pdbx_seq_one_letter_code
_entity_poly.pdbx_strand_id
1 'polypeptide(L)'
;VEHTLANLCTGLGLEQHGIRAALQDERSRITFVLPGESRRYPKEEFFYFSAFPMEGRAEGVYEKGSFYELEDAVLTAGYPLGVSNEYAEGSDCITISTRQGALVVVETIAD
;
A
#
# COMPACT_ATOMS: atom_id res chain seq x y z
N VAL A 1 -16.80 -8.33 6.73
CA VAL A 1 -16.41 -7.99 5.36
C VAL A 1 -17.02 -6.68 4.91
N GLU A 2 -18.34 -6.50 5.07
CA GLU A 2 -18.99 -5.24 4.72
C GLU A 2 -18.42 -4.07 5.49
N HIS A 3 -18.15 -4.26 6.78
CA HIS A 3 -17.60 -3.23 7.65
C HIS A 3 -16.22 -2.79 7.18
N THR A 4 -15.39 -3.75 6.80
CA THR A 4 -14.04 -3.48 6.30
C THR A 4 -14.09 -2.72 4.98
N LEU A 5 -14.95 -3.13 4.05
CA LEU A 5 -15.11 -2.45 2.77
C LEU A 5 -15.62 -1.03 2.94
N ALA A 6 -16.59 -0.83 3.83
CA ALA A 6 -17.11 0.52 4.13
C ALA A 6 -16.01 1.41 4.70
N ASN A 7 -15.19 0.88 5.62
CA ASN A 7 -14.08 1.62 6.21
C ASN A 7 -13.01 1.96 5.16
N LEU A 8 -12.71 1.05 4.23
CA LEU A 8 -11.78 1.32 3.14
C LEU A 8 -12.29 2.44 2.24
N CYS A 9 -13.55 2.40 1.87
CA CYS A 9 -14.14 3.45 1.04
C CYS A 9 -14.11 4.81 1.75
N THR A 10 -14.44 4.82 3.05
CA THR A 10 -14.37 6.04 3.85
C THR A 10 -12.95 6.58 3.93
N GLY A 11 -11.97 5.70 4.19
CA GLY A 11 -10.57 6.09 4.27
C GLY A 11 -10.06 6.68 2.97
N LEU A 12 -10.39 6.06 1.84
CA LEU A 12 -10.00 6.59 0.54
C LEU A 12 -10.65 7.95 0.29
N GLY A 13 -11.92 8.12 0.64
CA GLY A 13 -12.62 9.38 0.49
C GLY A 13 -11.94 10.50 1.29
N LEU A 14 -11.53 10.21 2.52
CA LEU A 14 -10.80 11.18 3.35
C LEU A 14 -9.48 11.57 2.70
N GLU A 15 -8.71 10.61 2.17
CA GLU A 15 -7.46 10.89 1.49
C GLU A 15 -7.67 11.77 0.26
N GLN A 16 -8.72 11.51 -0.50
CA GLN A 16 -9.05 12.30 -1.69
C GLN A 16 -9.41 13.75 -1.35
N HIS A 17 -9.81 14.01 -0.10
CA HIS A 17 -10.08 15.36 0.39
C HIS A 17 -8.88 15.95 1.16
N GLY A 18 -7.71 15.36 1.02
CA GLY A 18 -6.50 15.86 1.63
C GLY A 18 -6.31 15.50 3.10
N ILE A 19 -7.09 14.56 3.61
CA ILE A 19 -7.02 14.11 5.01
C ILE A 19 -6.36 12.75 5.04
N ARG A 20 -5.22 12.63 5.74
CA ARG A 20 -4.55 11.33 5.92
C ARG A 20 -5.44 10.40 6.72
N ALA A 21 -5.62 9.18 6.20
CA ALA A 21 -6.44 8.17 6.84
C ALA A 21 -5.63 6.89 7.05
N ALA A 22 -5.87 6.24 8.18
CA ALA A 22 -5.28 4.94 8.48
C ALA A 22 -6.30 4.11 9.24
N LEU A 23 -6.38 2.83 8.88
CA LEU A 23 -7.17 1.84 9.61
C LEU A 23 -6.17 0.90 10.26
N GLN A 24 -6.28 0.74 11.57
CA GLN A 24 -5.27 -0.04 12.30
C GLN A 24 -5.92 -0.94 13.34
N ASP A 25 -5.41 -2.16 13.43
CA ASP A 25 -5.73 -3.08 14.51
C ASP A 25 -4.42 -3.56 15.15
N GLU A 26 -4.49 -4.64 15.96
CA GLU A 26 -3.32 -5.15 16.69
C GLU A 26 -2.21 -5.66 15.79
N ARG A 27 -2.52 -6.08 14.57
CA ARG A 27 -1.59 -6.79 13.71
C ARG A 27 -1.32 -6.10 12.38
N SER A 28 -2.14 -5.15 11.99
CA SER A 28 -2.00 -4.54 10.68
C SER A 28 -2.42 -3.08 10.64
N ARG A 29 -1.88 -2.39 9.66
CA ARG A 29 -2.22 -0.99 9.37
C ARG A 29 -2.50 -0.86 7.89
N ILE A 30 -3.61 -0.21 7.55
CA ILE A 30 -4.02 0.03 6.17
C ILE A 30 -3.96 1.53 5.90
N THR A 31 -3.26 1.89 4.84
CA THR A 31 -3.14 3.28 4.40
C THR A 31 -3.33 3.35 2.89
N PHE A 32 -3.29 4.56 2.34
CA PHE A 32 -3.60 4.79 0.93
C PHE A 32 -2.51 5.64 0.28
N VAL A 33 -2.26 5.36 -1.00
CA VAL A 33 -1.36 6.17 -1.82
C VAL A 33 -2.18 6.64 -3.02
N LEU A 34 -2.31 7.96 -3.16
CA LEU A 34 -3.06 8.55 -4.26
C LEU A 34 -2.20 8.72 -5.50
N PRO A 35 -2.81 8.80 -6.69
CA PRO A 35 -2.05 9.06 -7.92
C PRO A 35 -1.24 10.35 -7.82
N GLY A 36 0.02 10.29 -8.25
CA GLY A 36 0.95 11.40 -8.19
C GLY A 36 1.64 11.56 -6.84
N GLU A 37 1.32 10.74 -5.88
CA GLU A 37 1.88 10.78 -4.53
C GLU A 37 2.99 9.74 -4.38
N SER A 38 4.04 10.10 -3.64
CA SER A 38 5.07 9.16 -3.22
C SER A 38 5.08 9.12 -1.70
N ARG A 39 4.97 7.93 -1.15
CA ARG A 39 4.84 7.77 0.30
C ARG A 39 5.91 6.83 0.83
N ARG A 40 6.47 7.19 1.99
CA ARG A 40 7.51 6.42 2.66
C ARG A 40 6.93 5.64 3.83
N TYR A 41 7.36 4.40 3.95
CA TYR A 41 6.94 3.49 5.01
C TYR A 41 8.17 2.98 5.75
N PRO A 42 8.57 3.63 6.85
CA PRO A 42 9.68 3.15 7.67
C PRO A 42 9.36 1.78 8.25
N LYS A 43 10.39 0.95 8.33
CA LYS A 43 10.26 -0.36 8.97
C LYS A 43 10.19 -0.15 10.48
N GLU A 44 9.00 -0.35 11.02
CA GLU A 44 8.75 -0.26 12.45
C GLU A 44 8.61 -1.68 13.01
N GLU A 45 7.44 -2.00 13.55
CA GLU A 45 7.14 -3.36 13.99
C GLU A 45 6.60 -4.24 12.86
N PHE A 46 6.31 -3.64 11.71
CA PHE A 46 5.72 -4.35 10.58
C PHE A 46 6.79 -5.10 9.80
N PHE A 47 6.43 -6.28 9.36
CA PHE A 47 7.33 -7.17 8.62
C PHE A 47 6.90 -7.33 7.16
N TYR A 48 5.59 -7.50 6.94
CA TYR A 48 5.05 -7.68 5.59
C TYR A 48 4.45 -6.39 5.08
N PHE A 49 4.57 -6.20 3.78
CA PHE A 49 4.10 -5.03 3.07
C PHE A 49 3.38 -5.47 1.80
N SER A 50 2.12 -5.08 1.67
CA SER A 50 1.32 -5.43 0.49
C SER A 50 0.68 -4.18 -0.09
N ALA A 51 0.63 -4.10 -1.42
CA ALA A 51 -0.01 -3.00 -2.12
C ALA A 51 -1.01 -3.56 -3.12
N PHE A 52 -2.20 -2.99 -3.14
CA PHE A 52 -3.30 -3.41 -4.01
C PHE A 52 -3.86 -2.20 -4.74
N PRO A 53 -4.31 -2.37 -6.00
CA PRO A 53 -5.02 -1.31 -6.69
C PRO A 53 -6.43 -1.18 -6.10
N MET A 54 -6.74 -0.01 -5.54
CA MET A 54 -8.04 0.21 -4.87
C MET A 54 -9.23 0.02 -5.81
N GLU A 55 -9.06 0.41 -7.07
CA GLU A 55 -10.14 0.36 -8.05
C GLU A 55 -9.89 -0.70 -9.13
N GLY A 56 -9.10 -1.72 -8.80
CA GLY A 56 -8.85 -2.85 -9.67
C GLY A 56 -7.68 -2.71 -10.62
N ARG A 57 -7.13 -1.51 -10.79
CA ARG A 57 -5.96 -1.28 -11.65
C ARG A 57 -5.19 -0.05 -11.21
N ALA A 58 -3.88 -0.15 -11.19
CA ALA A 58 -2.97 0.97 -10.97
C ALA A 58 -1.80 0.84 -11.94
N GLU A 59 -1.34 1.96 -12.49
CA GLU A 59 -0.26 2.00 -13.47
C GLU A 59 0.82 2.99 -13.06
N GLY A 60 2.03 2.73 -13.52
CA GLY A 60 3.17 3.53 -13.15
C GLY A 60 3.47 3.40 -11.67
N VAL A 61 3.45 2.17 -11.17
CA VAL A 61 3.71 1.89 -9.75
C VAL A 61 5.20 1.62 -9.57
N TYR A 62 5.80 2.36 -8.64
CA TYR A 62 7.19 2.18 -8.25
C TYR A 62 7.25 1.83 -6.77
N GLU A 63 8.00 0.81 -6.44
CA GLU A 63 8.20 0.39 -5.04
C GLU A 63 9.68 0.07 -4.85
N LYS A 64 10.33 0.78 -3.93
CA LYS A 64 11.75 0.63 -3.65
C LYS A 64 11.97 0.37 -2.17
N GLY A 65 13.01 -0.43 -1.86
CA GLY A 65 13.32 -0.80 -0.49
C GLY A 65 12.65 -2.09 -0.04
N SER A 66 11.81 -2.68 -0.87
CA SER A 66 11.19 -3.97 -0.65
C SER A 66 12.03 -5.08 -1.27
N PHE A 67 11.77 -6.32 -0.86
CA PHE A 67 12.49 -7.47 -1.39
C PHE A 67 12.24 -7.66 -2.89
N TYR A 68 10.98 -7.56 -3.30
CA TYR A 68 10.61 -7.56 -4.72
C TYR A 68 10.21 -6.14 -5.12
N GLU A 69 11.15 -5.41 -5.72
CA GLU A 69 10.89 -4.04 -6.13
C GLU A 69 10.04 -3.98 -7.39
N LEU A 70 9.27 -2.90 -7.51
CA LEU A 70 8.47 -2.63 -8.70
C LEU A 70 9.00 -1.39 -9.40
N GLU A 71 8.99 -1.43 -10.74
CA GLU A 71 9.42 -0.30 -11.56
C GLU A 71 8.48 -0.17 -12.73
N ASP A 72 7.77 0.96 -12.77
CA ASP A 72 6.74 1.23 -13.79
C ASP A 72 5.78 0.05 -13.97
N ALA A 73 5.36 -0.51 -12.84
CA ALA A 73 4.54 -1.71 -12.85
C ALA A 73 3.06 -1.41 -13.01
N VAL A 74 2.33 -2.39 -13.50
CA VAL A 74 0.87 -2.36 -13.56
C VAL A 74 0.35 -3.38 -12.54
N LEU A 75 -0.45 -2.91 -11.60
CA LEU A 75 -1.10 -3.79 -10.64
C LEU A 75 -2.56 -3.96 -11.03
N THR A 76 -3.03 -5.20 -11.04
CA THR A 76 -4.42 -5.50 -11.30
C THR A 76 -4.95 -6.45 -10.23
N ALA A 77 -6.27 -6.50 -10.06
CA ALA A 77 -6.89 -7.36 -9.07
C ALA A 77 -6.63 -8.85 -9.36
N GLY A 78 -6.47 -9.21 -10.62
CA GLY A 78 -6.23 -10.60 -11.03
C GLY A 78 -4.75 -11.01 -11.10
N TYR A 79 -3.83 -10.09 -10.83
CA TYR A 79 -2.40 -10.39 -10.91
C TYR A 79 -1.65 -9.66 -9.79
N PRO A 80 -1.52 -10.28 -8.62
CA PRO A 80 -1.05 -9.61 -7.40
C PRO A 80 0.48 -9.53 -7.33
N LEU A 81 1.09 -8.59 -8.03
CA LEU A 81 2.54 -8.38 -7.99
C LEU A 81 3.06 -7.81 -6.68
N GLY A 82 2.24 -7.02 -5.99
CA GLY A 82 2.66 -6.29 -4.80
C GLY A 82 2.28 -6.92 -3.48
N VAL A 83 1.87 -8.21 -3.49
CA VAL A 83 1.30 -8.87 -2.31
C VAL A 83 2.39 -9.59 -1.50
N SER A 84 2.30 -9.48 -0.17
CA SER A 84 3.17 -10.17 0.79
C SER A 84 4.66 -9.92 0.55
N ASN A 85 5.00 -8.70 0.22
CA ASN A 85 6.38 -8.28 0.09
C ASN A 85 7.00 -8.06 1.48
N GLU A 86 8.31 -7.94 1.53
CA GLU A 86 9.06 -7.73 2.77
C GLU A 86 10.05 -6.60 2.55
N TYR A 87 10.61 -6.08 3.63
CA TYR A 87 11.71 -5.13 3.51
C TYR A 87 12.96 -5.86 3.00
N ALA A 88 13.65 -5.25 2.06
CA ALA A 88 14.92 -5.81 1.57
C ALA A 88 15.94 -5.83 2.70
N GLU A 89 16.87 -6.78 2.64
CA GLU A 89 17.93 -6.87 3.64
C GLU A 89 18.71 -5.56 3.71
N GLY A 90 18.85 -5.02 4.90
CA GLY A 90 19.52 -3.74 5.11
C GLY A 90 18.66 -2.52 4.83
N SER A 91 17.44 -2.70 4.34
CA SER A 91 16.52 -1.60 4.09
C SER A 91 15.70 -1.30 5.33
N ASP A 92 15.58 -0.02 5.67
CA ASP A 92 14.77 0.44 6.80
C ASP A 92 13.54 1.22 6.35
N CYS A 93 13.30 1.29 5.04
CA CYS A 93 12.18 2.06 4.51
C CYS A 93 11.76 1.52 3.14
N ILE A 94 10.45 1.46 2.92
CA ILE A 94 9.88 1.21 1.59
C ILE A 94 9.27 2.52 1.11
N THR A 95 9.56 2.89 -0.14
CA THR A 95 8.95 4.04 -0.80
C THR A 95 8.09 3.54 -1.94
N ILE A 96 6.85 3.99 -2.01
CA ILE A 96 5.91 3.56 -3.05
C ILE A 96 5.18 4.76 -3.62
N SER A 97 4.98 4.73 -4.94
CA SER A 97 4.24 5.75 -5.67
C SER A 97 3.40 5.13 -6.78
N THR A 98 2.42 5.86 -7.23
CA THR A 98 1.57 5.42 -8.34
C THR A 98 1.26 6.64 -9.23
N ARG A 99 1.24 6.41 -10.53
CA ARG A 99 0.90 7.47 -11.50
C ARG A 99 -0.59 7.50 -11.77
N GLN A 100 -1.22 6.34 -11.89
CA GLN A 100 -2.67 6.21 -12.12
C GLN A 100 -3.24 5.13 -11.23
N GLY A 101 -4.37 5.40 -10.62
CA GLY A 101 -5.05 4.47 -9.72
C GLY A 101 -4.50 4.55 -8.31
N ALA A 102 -5.40 4.70 -7.33
CA ALA A 102 -5.03 4.72 -5.92
C ALA A 102 -4.62 3.33 -5.45
N LEU A 103 -3.70 3.27 -4.49
CA LEU A 103 -3.27 2.02 -3.86
C LEU A 103 -3.77 1.93 -2.43
N VAL A 104 -4.11 0.72 -2.03
CA VAL A 104 -4.28 0.34 -0.63
C VAL A 104 -2.99 -0.35 -0.20
N VAL A 105 -2.39 0.14 0.87
CA VAL A 105 -1.17 -0.44 1.43
C VAL A 105 -1.51 -1.10 2.76
N VAL A 106 -1.14 -2.37 2.91
CA VAL A 106 -1.36 -3.13 4.13
C VAL A 106 0.00 -3.52 4.70
N GLU A 107 0.26 -3.04 5.91
CA GLU A 107 1.45 -3.41 6.67
C GLU A 107 1.03 -4.37 7.76
N THR A 108 1.73 -5.50 7.89
CA THR A 108 1.36 -6.56 8.83
C THR A 108 2.58 -7.00 9.64
N ILE A 109 2.38 -7.23 10.94
CA ILE A 109 3.45 -7.79 11.78
C ILE A 109 3.58 -9.29 11.51
N ALA A 110 4.77 -9.84 11.77
CA ALA A 110 5.01 -11.26 11.64
C ALA A 110 4.40 -12.03 12.82
N ASP A 111 3.99 -13.25 12.56
CA ASP A 111 3.52 -14.16 13.62
C ASP A 111 4.67 -14.70 14.46
#